data_f5c198cfd387c273d4c193ecbe094638
#
_entry.id   f5c198cfd387c273d4c193ecbe094638
#
_cell.length_a   1.000
_cell.length_b   1.000
_cell.length_c   1.000
_cell.angle_alpha   90.00
_cell.angle_beta   90.00
_cell.angle_gamma   90.00
#
_symmetry.space_group_name_H-M   'P 1'
#
loop_
_entity.id
_entity.type
_entity.pdbx_description
1 polymer ?
#
loop_
_entity_poly.entity_id
_entity_poly.type
_entity_poly.pdbx_seq_one_letter_code
_entity_poly.pdbx_strand_id
1 'polypeptide(L)'
;MTEAIIVDRVSKSFGPTKALADVSLTIGRGESRGLIGKNGAGKSTLMSILTGLVSPDSGTVRVLDDGGRDDFSTVGCVYQRSTLVPGATAAENISLSRYPRRFGLIRWDGVRRAAVDVLGEWGCAHLADVAVDQLDPLERKVVEICRVLSTGPRVLLLDEPTAGLDRAAAQRLFEHMERARERGVTTIYVSHHLHEVFKVCDSVSVLRDGRLVLTEQVNSLSMSDLVEAMVGETATEQAAETRRHRQAAQHAETEAPVLVARELVAEPKVRNVDLDLRPGECVGVTGLDGAGHMQVAEVLTGQRKLDSGTVTVDGRRLPTGDIQRCIAAGVGFTPEDRHISGYIPGLSVAENATLSILPQFTNRFGVLNFCKRDAFYRKLADDWEIKAHSPSQPAEELSGGNQQKVVLARSVATEPRVLVLMNPTAGVDVAAKDSIYTTIDDLKRAGQSVLLATSDDGDLEICDRIIVMFDGEVVAEMHPPFSETELAAAVQGPGTVAAPADPATPHPADKEMQP
;
A
#
# COMPACT_ATOMS: atom_id res chain seq x y z
N MET A 1 23.66 6.32 -27.45
CA MET A 1 23.74 5.38 -26.31
C MET A 1 23.28 4.01 -26.84
N THR A 2 23.97 2.94 -26.48
CA THR A 2 23.52 1.58 -26.85
C THR A 2 22.33 1.19 -25.95
N GLU A 3 21.28 0.67 -26.57
CA GLU A 3 20.06 0.25 -25.88
C GLU A 3 20.31 -1.01 -25.04
N ALA A 4 19.67 -1.09 -23.88
CA ALA A 4 19.64 -2.27 -23.01
C ALA A 4 18.29 -2.96 -23.04
N ILE A 5 17.21 -2.17 -23.07
CA ILE A 5 15.82 -2.66 -23.08
C ILE A 5 15.06 -1.94 -24.16
N ILE A 6 14.33 -2.70 -24.97
CA ILE A 6 13.43 -2.19 -26.00
C ILE A 6 12.06 -2.84 -25.79
N VAL A 7 11.05 -2.02 -25.55
CA VAL A 7 9.62 -2.40 -25.50
C VAL A 7 8.96 -1.70 -26.68
N ASP A 8 8.38 -2.46 -27.62
CA ASP A 8 7.74 -1.93 -28.83
C ASP A 8 6.28 -2.37 -28.90
N ARG A 9 5.38 -1.40 -28.74
CA ARG A 9 3.91 -1.51 -28.84
C ARG A 9 3.31 -2.68 -28.05
N VAL A 10 3.79 -2.88 -26.84
CA VAL A 10 3.36 -3.96 -25.97
C VAL A 10 1.96 -3.71 -25.45
N SER A 11 1.09 -4.71 -25.62
CA SER A 11 -0.23 -4.75 -25.03
C SER A 11 -0.42 -6.06 -24.25
N LYS A 12 -1.16 -5.99 -23.11
CA LYS A 12 -1.50 -7.13 -22.26
C LYS A 12 -2.87 -6.96 -21.62
N SER A 13 -3.69 -8.01 -21.67
CA SER A 13 -4.99 -8.05 -21.02
C SER A 13 -5.11 -9.28 -20.11
N PHE A 14 -5.83 -9.15 -19.02
CA PHE A 14 -6.23 -10.23 -18.13
C PHE A 14 -7.75 -10.26 -18.06
N GLY A 15 -8.36 -11.20 -18.78
CA GLY A 15 -9.81 -11.21 -18.96
C GLY A 15 -10.31 -9.90 -19.59
N PRO A 16 -11.28 -9.20 -19.00
CA PRO A 16 -11.80 -7.94 -19.53
C PRO A 16 -10.85 -6.74 -19.27
N THR A 17 -9.89 -6.86 -18.37
CA THR A 17 -9.02 -5.76 -17.94
C THR A 17 -7.80 -5.65 -18.84
N LYS A 18 -7.65 -4.50 -19.52
CA LYS A 18 -6.49 -4.17 -20.34
C LYS A 18 -5.41 -3.55 -19.45
N ALA A 19 -4.43 -4.34 -19.03
CA ALA A 19 -3.36 -3.91 -18.13
C ALA A 19 -2.28 -3.07 -18.81
N LEU A 20 -1.99 -3.33 -20.09
CA LEU A 20 -1.09 -2.52 -20.93
C LEU A 20 -1.71 -2.31 -22.32
N ALA A 21 -1.55 -1.11 -22.87
CA ALA A 21 -2.14 -0.67 -24.12
C ALA A 21 -1.13 0.10 -24.97
N ASP A 22 -0.47 -0.60 -25.91
CA ASP A 22 0.44 0.00 -26.89
C ASP A 22 1.63 0.74 -26.24
N VAL A 23 2.25 0.11 -25.24
CA VAL A 23 3.38 0.69 -24.49
C VAL A 23 4.65 0.53 -25.30
N SER A 24 5.35 1.63 -25.56
CA SER A 24 6.66 1.65 -26.21
C SER A 24 7.66 2.43 -25.34
N LEU A 25 8.79 1.79 -25.00
CA LEU A 25 9.79 2.32 -24.09
C LEU A 25 11.18 1.80 -24.50
N THR A 26 12.17 2.68 -24.53
CA THR A 26 13.57 2.32 -24.72
C THR A 26 14.40 2.82 -23.56
N ILE A 27 15.28 1.96 -23.02
CA ILE A 27 16.15 2.27 -21.89
C ILE A 27 17.60 2.03 -22.33
N GLY A 28 18.45 3.03 -22.10
CA GLY A 28 19.87 2.98 -22.41
C GLY A 28 20.66 2.10 -21.43
N ARG A 29 21.84 1.67 -21.84
CA ARG A 29 22.77 0.93 -20.97
C ARG A 29 23.30 1.82 -19.86
N GLY A 30 23.29 1.29 -18.61
CA GLY A 30 23.72 2.01 -17.44
C GLY A 30 22.76 3.14 -17.01
N GLU A 31 21.62 3.23 -17.65
CA GLU A 31 20.57 4.20 -17.28
C GLU A 31 19.79 3.70 -16.07
N SER A 32 19.50 4.59 -15.12
CA SER A 32 18.54 4.36 -14.03
C SER A 32 17.21 5.03 -14.39
N ARG A 33 16.20 4.22 -14.71
CA ARG A 33 14.87 4.66 -15.14
C ARG A 33 13.84 4.48 -14.04
N GLY A 34 13.23 5.58 -13.58
CA GLY A 34 12.06 5.54 -12.74
C GLY A 34 10.82 5.10 -13.54
N LEU A 35 10.05 4.16 -13.03
CA LEU A 35 8.76 3.75 -13.59
C LEU A 35 7.68 4.05 -12.55
N ILE A 36 6.89 5.09 -12.79
CA ILE A 36 5.89 5.59 -11.85
C ILE A 36 4.48 5.54 -12.43
N GLY A 37 3.48 5.67 -11.59
CA GLY A 37 2.07 5.65 -11.95
C GLY A 37 1.21 5.19 -10.76
N LYS A 38 -0.10 5.48 -10.80
CA LYS A 38 -1.06 5.02 -9.78
C LYS A 38 -1.12 3.50 -9.65
N ASN A 39 -1.74 3.03 -8.57
CA ASN A 39 -2.06 1.61 -8.43
C ASN A 39 -2.97 1.16 -9.57
N GLY A 40 -2.68 -0.02 -10.16
CA GLY A 40 -3.39 -0.48 -11.34
C GLY A 40 -2.93 0.10 -12.70
N ALA A 41 -1.99 1.05 -12.73
CA ALA A 41 -1.49 1.66 -13.99
C ALA A 41 -0.75 0.69 -14.94
N GLY A 42 -0.43 -0.56 -14.51
CA GLY A 42 0.22 -1.57 -15.33
C GLY A 42 1.71 -1.79 -15.02
N LYS A 43 2.28 -1.13 -14.02
CA LYS A 43 3.70 -1.23 -13.66
C LYS A 43 4.16 -2.68 -13.43
N SER A 44 3.50 -3.40 -12.53
CA SER A 44 3.84 -4.80 -12.19
C SER A 44 3.62 -5.75 -13.37
N THR A 45 2.68 -5.45 -14.28
CA THR A 45 2.49 -6.21 -15.53
C THR A 45 3.68 -6.00 -16.47
N LEU A 46 4.15 -4.76 -16.63
CA LEU A 46 5.34 -4.47 -17.44
C LEU A 46 6.58 -5.14 -16.84
N MET A 47 6.76 -5.09 -15.53
CA MET A 47 7.85 -5.79 -14.81
C MET A 47 7.81 -7.30 -15.06
N SER A 48 6.62 -7.93 -14.98
CA SER A 48 6.45 -9.37 -15.24
C SER A 48 6.77 -9.75 -16.68
N ILE A 49 6.53 -8.86 -17.64
CA ILE A 49 6.91 -9.06 -19.04
C ILE A 49 8.42 -8.91 -19.21
N LEU A 50 9.04 -7.92 -18.58
CA LEU A 50 10.49 -7.69 -18.63
C LEU A 50 11.30 -8.82 -17.97
N THR A 51 10.73 -9.53 -17.00
CA THR A 51 11.33 -10.73 -16.39
C THR A 51 11.06 -12.01 -17.18
N GLY A 52 10.25 -11.95 -18.24
CA GLY A 52 9.85 -13.11 -19.02
C GLY A 52 8.83 -14.04 -18.35
N LEU A 53 8.26 -13.64 -17.19
CA LEU A 53 7.22 -14.41 -16.50
C LEU A 53 5.89 -14.39 -17.23
N VAL A 54 5.58 -13.29 -17.92
CA VAL A 54 4.36 -13.11 -18.69
C VAL A 54 4.68 -12.71 -20.11
N SER A 55 4.09 -13.37 -21.09
CA SER A 55 4.21 -12.97 -22.50
C SER A 55 3.21 -11.86 -22.83
N PRO A 56 3.58 -10.84 -23.63
CA PRO A 56 2.64 -9.85 -24.12
C PRO A 56 1.63 -10.51 -25.09
N ASP A 57 0.44 -9.91 -25.21
CA ASP A 57 -0.56 -10.35 -26.20
C ASP A 57 -0.25 -9.81 -27.60
N SER A 58 0.40 -8.65 -27.67
CA SER A 58 0.94 -8.06 -28.90
C SER A 58 2.16 -7.17 -28.60
N GLY A 59 2.95 -6.86 -29.63
CA GLY A 59 4.19 -6.13 -29.51
C GLY A 59 5.38 -7.03 -29.19
N THR A 60 6.55 -6.43 -28.96
CA THR A 60 7.79 -7.16 -28.68
C THR A 60 8.56 -6.54 -27.52
N VAL A 61 9.27 -7.39 -26.76
CA VAL A 61 10.20 -6.95 -25.72
C VAL A 61 11.54 -7.60 -25.98
N ARG A 62 12.60 -6.82 -25.89
CA ARG A 62 13.96 -7.26 -26.05
C ARG A 62 14.82 -6.76 -24.89
N VAL A 63 15.58 -7.65 -24.28
CA VAL A 63 16.63 -7.32 -23.31
C VAL A 63 17.96 -7.71 -23.96
N LEU A 64 18.80 -6.72 -24.17
CA LEU A 64 19.99 -6.90 -25.05
C LEU A 64 21.26 -7.16 -24.22
N ASP A 65 21.99 -8.23 -24.57
CA ASP A 65 23.35 -8.46 -24.10
C ASP A 65 24.37 -7.49 -24.76
N ASP A 66 25.67 -7.57 -24.39
CA ASP A 66 26.71 -6.73 -24.98
C ASP A 66 26.90 -6.93 -26.48
N GLY A 67 26.43 -8.05 -27.00
CA GLY A 67 26.46 -8.38 -28.43
C GLY A 67 25.20 -7.96 -29.18
N GLY A 68 24.21 -7.30 -28.50
CA GLY A 68 22.91 -6.90 -29.08
C GLY A 68 21.96 -8.08 -29.31
N ARG A 69 22.15 -9.21 -28.62
CA ARG A 69 21.28 -10.39 -28.66
C ARG A 69 20.31 -10.34 -27.47
N ASP A 70 19.14 -10.92 -27.69
CA ASP A 70 18.15 -11.04 -26.62
C ASP A 70 18.62 -12.02 -25.54
N ASP A 71 18.74 -11.55 -24.28
CA ASP A 71 19.16 -12.35 -23.14
C ASP A 71 18.43 -11.94 -21.84
N PHE A 72 17.29 -12.54 -21.59
CA PHE A 72 16.52 -12.36 -20.36
C PHE A 72 17.20 -12.97 -19.12
N SER A 73 18.20 -13.85 -19.27
CA SER A 73 18.88 -14.46 -18.13
C SER A 73 19.75 -13.47 -17.34
N THR A 74 20.00 -12.30 -17.91
CA THR A 74 20.75 -11.21 -17.27
C THR A 74 19.88 -10.26 -16.45
N VAL A 75 18.57 -10.50 -16.39
CA VAL A 75 17.62 -9.69 -15.61
C VAL A 75 17.54 -10.21 -14.19
N GLY A 76 17.86 -9.36 -13.23
CA GLY A 76 17.59 -9.58 -11.81
C GLY A 76 16.38 -8.76 -11.37
N CYS A 77 15.47 -9.33 -10.58
CA CYS A 77 14.28 -8.65 -10.12
C CYS A 77 14.08 -8.82 -8.61
N VAL A 78 13.90 -7.71 -7.90
CA VAL A 78 13.39 -7.67 -6.53
C VAL A 78 11.91 -7.33 -6.62
N TYR A 79 11.06 -8.25 -6.21
CA TYR A 79 9.61 -8.11 -6.27
C TYR A 79 9.05 -7.42 -5.03
N GLN A 80 7.86 -6.85 -5.14
CA GLN A 80 7.13 -6.28 -4.02
C GLN A 80 6.81 -7.34 -2.95
N ARG A 81 6.36 -8.52 -3.37
CA ARG A 81 6.15 -9.67 -2.45
C ARG A 81 7.41 -10.50 -2.34
N SER A 82 7.72 -10.95 -1.12
CA SER A 82 8.88 -11.78 -0.85
C SER A 82 8.84 -13.09 -1.64
N THR A 83 9.97 -13.42 -2.25
CA THR A 83 10.21 -14.65 -3.03
C THR A 83 11.26 -15.54 -2.37
N LEU A 84 11.56 -15.31 -1.08
CA LEU A 84 12.47 -16.17 -0.32
C LEU A 84 11.83 -17.55 -0.09
N VAL A 85 12.68 -18.59 -0.08
CA VAL A 85 12.25 -19.95 0.18
C VAL A 85 12.13 -20.17 1.69
N PRO A 86 10.92 -20.39 2.21
CA PRO A 86 10.70 -20.63 3.63
C PRO A 86 11.49 -21.84 4.13
N GLY A 87 11.94 -21.82 5.38
CA GLY A 87 12.71 -22.90 6.00
C GLY A 87 14.17 -23.00 5.58
N ALA A 88 14.59 -22.31 4.50
CA ALA A 88 15.99 -22.23 4.11
C ALA A 88 16.69 -21.05 4.81
N THR A 89 18.01 -21.15 5.00
CA THR A 89 18.82 -20.07 5.56
C THR A 89 18.99 -18.92 4.58
N ALA A 90 19.39 -17.74 5.07
CA ALA A 90 19.75 -16.61 4.21
C ALA A 90 20.84 -16.98 3.20
N ALA A 91 21.87 -17.75 3.62
CA ALA A 91 22.94 -18.19 2.74
C ALA A 91 22.44 -19.12 1.62
N GLU A 92 21.53 -20.02 1.92
CA GLU A 92 20.90 -20.90 0.92
C GLU A 92 20.05 -20.10 -0.05
N ASN A 93 19.26 -19.16 0.43
CA ASN A 93 18.45 -18.27 -0.41
C ASN A 93 19.32 -17.41 -1.35
N ILE A 94 20.39 -16.81 -0.85
CA ILE A 94 21.31 -15.98 -1.65
C ILE A 94 21.99 -16.81 -2.73
N SER A 95 22.36 -18.06 -2.43
CA SER A 95 23.06 -18.94 -3.36
C SER A 95 22.12 -19.77 -4.26
N LEU A 96 20.81 -19.63 -4.17
CA LEU A 96 19.80 -20.49 -4.80
C LEU A 96 20.00 -20.60 -6.32
N SER A 97 20.37 -19.52 -7.00
CA SER A 97 20.61 -19.48 -8.45
C SER A 97 21.97 -20.05 -8.84
N ARG A 98 22.96 -20.07 -7.94
CA ARG A 98 24.35 -20.42 -8.22
C ARG A 98 25.05 -21.07 -7.03
N TYR A 99 24.68 -22.30 -6.67
CA TYR A 99 25.41 -23.02 -5.63
C TYR A 99 26.88 -23.29 -6.07
N PRO A 100 27.89 -22.89 -5.27
CA PRO A 100 29.28 -23.25 -5.48
C PRO A 100 29.42 -24.76 -5.47
N ARG A 101 29.96 -25.36 -6.57
CA ARG A 101 30.10 -26.80 -6.72
C ARG A 101 31.57 -27.20 -6.91
N ARG A 102 31.92 -28.38 -6.42
CA ARG A 102 33.17 -29.06 -6.70
C ARG A 102 32.90 -30.53 -6.94
N PHE A 103 33.33 -31.07 -8.07
CA PHE A 103 33.06 -32.45 -8.48
C PHE A 103 31.55 -32.80 -8.46
N GLY A 104 30.68 -31.88 -8.82
CA GLY A 104 29.20 -32.07 -8.79
C GLY A 104 28.54 -31.89 -7.43
N LEU A 105 29.30 -31.82 -6.34
CA LEU A 105 28.77 -31.62 -4.99
C LEU A 105 28.75 -30.14 -4.58
N ILE A 106 27.73 -29.74 -3.83
CA ILE A 106 27.62 -28.38 -3.29
C ILE A 106 28.69 -28.19 -2.20
N ARG A 107 29.39 -27.06 -2.26
CA ARG A 107 30.37 -26.65 -1.24
C ARG A 107 29.68 -25.71 -0.24
N TRP A 108 29.16 -26.26 0.80
CA TRP A 108 28.44 -25.49 1.83
C TRP A 108 29.27 -24.37 2.47
N ASP A 109 30.58 -24.61 2.71
CA ASP A 109 31.49 -23.53 3.17
C ASP A 109 31.61 -22.38 2.16
N GLY A 110 31.47 -22.68 0.86
CA GLY A 110 31.46 -21.69 -0.18
C GLY A 110 30.14 -20.91 -0.21
N VAL A 111 29.02 -21.59 -0.02
CA VAL A 111 27.69 -20.98 0.10
C VAL A 111 27.68 -19.98 1.26
N ARG A 112 28.10 -20.42 2.44
CA ARG A 112 28.16 -19.57 3.64
C ARG A 112 29.07 -18.35 3.45
N ARG A 113 30.29 -18.55 2.93
CA ARG A 113 31.24 -17.44 2.68
C ARG A 113 30.68 -16.40 1.74
N ALA A 114 30.14 -16.81 0.59
CA ALA A 114 29.57 -15.89 -0.38
C ALA A 114 28.42 -15.07 0.21
N ALA A 115 27.58 -15.69 1.04
CA ALA A 115 26.50 -14.98 1.74
C ALA A 115 27.02 -14.00 2.80
N VAL A 116 28.00 -14.41 3.60
CA VAL A 116 28.65 -13.52 4.61
C VAL A 116 29.27 -12.30 3.95
N ASP A 117 29.93 -12.47 2.80
CA ASP A 117 30.55 -11.36 2.07
C ASP A 117 29.50 -10.34 1.60
N VAL A 118 28.42 -10.83 0.94
CA VAL A 118 27.35 -9.95 0.42
C VAL A 118 26.54 -9.32 1.54
N LEU A 119 26.14 -10.08 2.55
CA LEU A 119 25.41 -9.55 3.73
C LEU A 119 26.28 -8.61 4.57
N GLY A 120 27.60 -8.81 4.56
CA GLY A 120 28.57 -7.94 5.24
C GLY A 120 28.55 -6.51 4.72
N GLU A 121 28.34 -6.30 3.41
CA GLU A 121 28.17 -4.97 2.82
C GLU A 121 26.94 -4.23 3.38
N TRP A 122 25.97 -4.97 3.92
CA TRP A 122 24.75 -4.45 4.55
C TRP A 122 24.85 -4.38 6.09
N GLY A 123 25.95 -4.83 6.68
CA GLY A 123 26.11 -4.95 8.13
C GLY A 123 25.35 -6.15 8.72
N CYS A 124 24.89 -7.07 7.87
CA CYS A 124 24.00 -8.19 8.23
C CYS A 124 24.67 -9.56 8.10
N ALA A 125 26.01 -9.64 8.14
CA ALA A 125 26.76 -10.90 7.98
C ALA A 125 26.33 -12.02 8.95
N HIS A 126 25.84 -11.65 10.14
CA HIS A 126 25.34 -12.56 11.18
C HIS A 126 24.09 -13.36 10.75
N LEU A 127 23.35 -12.87 9.75
CA LEU A 127 22.12 -13.51 9.26
C LEU A 127 22.37 -14.71 8.37
N ALA A 128 23.61 -14.95 7.90
CA ALA A 128 23.91 -15.96 6.89
C ALA A 128 23.37 -17.35 7.25
N ASP A 129 23.46 -17.77 8.50
CA ASP A 129 23.04 -19.08 8.99
C ASP A 129 21.61 -19.10 9.58
N VAL A 130 20.89 -17.96 9.56
CA VAL A 130 19.54 -17.81 10.09
C VAL A 130 18.51 -18.22 9.05
N ALA A 131 17.51 -19.01 9.43
CA ALA A 131 16.38 -19.34 8.56
C ALA A 131 15.53 -18.09 8.27
N VAL A 132 15.13 -17.89 7.01
CA VAL A 132 14.43 -16.66 6.61
C VAL A 132 13.08 -16.45 7.32
N ASP A 133 12.47 -17.51 7.84
CA ASP A 133 11.24 -17.43 8.62
C ASP A 133 11.44 -16.75 9.99
N GLN A 134 12.66 -16.74 10.50
CA GLN A 134 13.04 -16.14 11.78
C GLN A 134 13.48 -14.68 11.64
N LEU A 135 13.67 -14.22 10.40
CA LEU A 135 14.09 -12.85 10.09
C LEU A 135 12.89 -11.90 10.20
N ASP A 136 13.16 -10.68 10.62
CA ASP A 136 12.17 -9.62 10.54
C ASP A 136 11.92 -9.15 9.08
N PRO A 137 10.89 -8.35 8.81
CA PRO A 137 10.58 -7.91 7.44
C PRO A 137 11.72 -7.15 6.76
N LEU A 138 12.46 -6.31 7.50
CA LEU A 138 13.61 -5.56 7.01
C LEU A 138 14.75 -6.51 6.60
N GLU A 139 15.10 -7.44 7.50
CA GLU A 139 16.15 -8.42 7.26
C GLU A 139 15.84 -9.32 6.06
N ARG A 140 14.57 -9.74 5.90
CA ARG A 140 14.11 -10.50 4.72
C ARG A 140 14.33 -9.72 3.43
N LYS A 141 13.97 -8.43 3.43
CA LYS A 141 14.14 -7.56 2.26
C LYS A 141 15.62 -7.41 1.88
N VAL A 142 16.50 -7.24 2.87
CA VAL A 142 17.95 -7.20 2.65
C VAL A 142 18.44 -8.51 2.03
N VAL A 143 18.00 -9.68 2.52
CA VAL A 143 18.37 -10.99 1.94
C VAL A 143 17.89 -11.13 0.49
N GLU A 144 16.68 -10.64 0.15
CA GLU A 144 16.17 -10.62 -1.23
C GLU A 144 17.05 -9.78 -2.15
N ILE A 145 17.39 -8.58 -1.74
CA ILE A 145 18.25 -7.68 -2.51
C ILE A 145 19.63 -8.32 -2.69
N CYS A 146 20.23 -8.85 -1.63
CA CYS A 146 21.52 -9.55 -1.67
C CYS A 146 21.47 -10.75 -2.62
N ARG A 147 20.39 -11.53 -2.63
CA ARG A 147 20.20 -12.66 -3.55
C ARG A 147 20.24 -12.21 -5.00
N VAL A 148 19.53 -11.15 -5.35
CA VAL A 148 19.48 -10.63 -6.72
C VAL A 148 20.84 -10.06 -7.12
N LEU A 149 21.46 -9.23 -6.29
CA LEU A 149 22.76 -8.62 -6.56
C LEU A 149 23.88 -9.66 -6.69
N SER A 150 23.82 -10.77 -5.94
CA SER A 150 24.80 -11.85 -6.00
C SER A 150 24.86 -12.55 -7.37
N THR A 151 23.80 -12.46 -8.18
CA THR A 151 23.79 -13.03 -9.53
C THR A 151 24.59 -12.20 -10.54
N GLY A 152 24.93 -10.96 -10.22
CA GLY A 152 25.60 -10.01 -11.11
C GLY A 152 24.72 -9.63 -12.31
N PRO A 153 23.50 -9.13 -12.10
CA PRO A 153 22.60 -8.81 -13.20
C PRO A 153 23.11 -7.64 -14.04
N ARG A 154 22.77 -7.62 -15.34
CA ARG A 154 23.01 -6.46 -16.22
C ARG A 154 21.84 -5.51 -16.25
N VAL A 155 20.65 -6.04 -16.02
CA VAL A 155 19.41 -5.29 -15.84
C VAL A 155 18.87 -5.62 -14.47
N LEU A 156 18.67 -4.58 -13.66
CA LEU A 156 18.14 -4.69 -12.29
C LEU A 156 16.75 -4.06 -12.25
N LEU A 157 15.77 -4.86 -11.96
CA LEU A 157 14.40 -4.44 -11.77
C LEU A 157 14.08 -4.39 -10.26
N LEU A 158 13.67 -3.24 -9.76
CA LEU A 158 13.38 -3.02 -8.35
C LEU A 158 11.92 -2.56 -8.21
N ASP A 159 11.05 -3.42 -7.67
CA ASP A 159 9.63 -3.13 -7.45
C ASP A 159 9.39 -2.78 -5.99
N GLU A 160 9.22 -1.48 -5.71
CA GLU A 160 9.06 -0.90 -4.37
C GLU A 160 10.10 -1.42 -3.36
N PRO A 161 11.40 -1.33 -3.68
CA PRO A 161 12.43 -2.00 -2.89
C PRO A 161 12.64 -1.39 -1.51
N THR A 162 12.21 -0.14 -1.29
CA THR A 162 12.31 0.58 -0.01
C THR A 162 11.15 0.31 0.94
N ALA A 163 10.07 -0.31 0.47
CA ALA A 163 8.95 -0.68 1.32
C ALA A 163 9.42 -1.59 2.48
N GLY A 164 9.17 -1.13 3.71
CA GLY A 164 9.60 -1.83 4.92
C GLY A 164 11.07 -1.63 5.32
N LEU A 165 11.87 -0.88 4.55
CA LEU A 165 13.23 -0.51 4.94
C LEU A 165 13.22 0.72 5.85
N ASP A 166 14.12 0.73 6.84
CA ASP A 166 14.44 1.97 7.56
C ASP A 166 15.28 2.91 6.69
N ARG A 167 15.44 4.16 7.14
CA ARG A 167 16.19 5.18 6.41
C ARG A 167 17.65 4.78 6.13
N ALA A 168 18.29 4.03 7.04
CA ALA A 168 19.68 3.62 6.88
C ALA A 168 19.80 2.50 5.84
N ALA A 169 18.89 1.53 5.83
CA ALA A 169 18.85 0.46 4.84
C ALA A 169 18.47 0.98 3.44
N ALA A 170 17.50 1.92 3.35
CA ALA A 170 17.18 2.59 2.08
C ALA A 170 18.38 3.35 1.51
N GLN A 171 19.14 4.07 2.37
CA GLN A 171 20.35 4.77 1.92
C GLN A 171 21.42 3.79 1.39
N ARG A 172 21.63 2.64 2.05
CA ARG A 172 22.55 1.59 1.57
C ARG A 172 22.11 1.02 0.21
N LEU A 173 20.79 0.82 0.03
CA LEU A 173 20.25 0.40 -1.27
C LEU A 173 20.63 1.40 -2.37
N PHE A 174 20.45 2.68 -2.14
CA PHE A 174 20.79 3.72 -3.11
C PHE A 174 22.27 3.75 -3.43
N GLU A 175 23.15 3.55 -2.44
CA GLU A 175 24.59 3.41 -2.65
C GLU A 175 24.94 2.17 -3.50
N HIS A 176 24.26 1.05 -3.29
CA HIS A 176 24.43 -0.15 -4.11
C HIS A 176 23.94 0.05 -5.54
N MET A 177 22.83 0.77 -5.73
CA MET A 177 22.33 1.13 -7.07
C MET A 177 23.35 2.01 -7.82
N GLU A 178 23.92 3.02 -7.16
CA GLU A 178 24.94 3.88 -7.77
C GLU A 178 26.19 3.11 -8.16
N ARG A 179 26.72 2.24 -7.30
CA ARG A 179 27.83 1.34 -7.63
C ARG A 179 27.51 0.40 -8.79
N ALA A 180 26.26 -0.09 -8.88
CA ALA A 180 25.81 -0.93 -9.99
C ALA A 180 25.77 -0.12 -11.30
N ARG A 181 25.27 1.12 -11.25
CA ARG A 181 25.25 2.07 -12.37
C ARG A 181 26.66 2.37 -12.89
N GLU A 182 27.63 2.65 -12.00
CA GLU A 182 29.04 2.86 -12.36
C GLU A 182 29.65 1.66 -13.10
N ARG A 183 29.15 0.44 -12.83
CA ARG A 183 29.54 -0.80 -13.51
C ARG A 183 28.76 -1.06 -14.81
N GLY A 184 27.89 -0.12 -15.21
CA GLY A 184 27.08 -0.20 -16.42
C GLY A 184 25.81 -1.06 -16.30
N VAL A 185 25.35 -1.35 -15.07
CA VAL A 185 24.07 -2.02 -14.83
C VAL A 185 22.93 -1.05 -15.11
N THR A 186 21.98 -1.47 -15.96
CA THR A 186 20.76 -0.72 -16.26
C THR A 186 19.73 -1.02 -15.19
N THR A 187 19.09 0.02 -14.61
CA THR A 187 18.12 -0.16 -13.53
C THR A 187 16.75 0.37 -13.93
N ILE A 188 15.70 -0.39 -13.64
CA ILE A 188 14.31 0.11 -13.59
C ILE A 188 13.88 0.13 -12.14
N TYR A 189 13.54 1.33 -11.65
CA TYR A 189 13.15 1.59 -10.29
C TYR A 189 11.66 1.94 -10.24
N VAL A 190 10.85 1.02 -9.72
CA VAL A 190 9.41 1.25 -9.50
C VAL A 190 9.21 1.74 -8.09
N SER A 191 8.65 2.92 -7.94
CA SER A 191 8.31 3.50 -6.64
C SER A 191 7.09 4.42 -6.78
N HIS A 192 6.34 4.53 -5.72
CA HIS A 192 5.34 5.57 -5.53
C HIS A 192 5.89 6.78 -4.74
N HIS A 193 7.09 6.65 -4.15
CA HIS A 193 7.82 7.73 -3.49
C HIS A 193 8.59 8.58 -4.52
N LEU A 194 7.99 9.66 -5.02
CA LEU A 194 8.60 10.47 -6.07
C LEU A 194 9.96 11.06 -5.67
N HIS A 195 10.16 11.43 -4.40
CA HIS A 195 11.44 11.94 -3.92
C HIS A 195 12.59 10.93 -4.07
N GLU A 196 12.32 9.63 -4.01
CA GLU A 196 13.33 8.59 -4.27
C GLU A 196 13.69 8.57 -5.75
N VAL A 197 12.69 8.68 -6.64
CA VAL A 197 12.91 8.73 -8.09
C VAL A 197 13.81 9.90 -8.46
N PHE A 198 13.56 11.09 -7.88
CA PHE A 198 14.42 12.27 -8.08
C PHE A 198 15.84 12.07 -7.57
N LYS A 199 16.03 11.21 -6.57
CA LYS A 199 17.34 10.97 -5.96
C LYS A 199 18.17 9.94 -6.72
N VAL A 200 17.54 8.89 -7.29
CA VAL A 200 18.27 7.71 -7.78
C VAL A 200 18.12 7.44 -9.28
N CYS A 201 17.23 8.18 -9.98
CA CYS A 201 16.96 7.95 -11.39
C CYS A 201 17.50 9.09 -12.27
N ASP A 202 17.98 8.72 -13.46
CA ASP A 202 18.39 9.68 -14.49
C ASP A 202 17.16 10.21 -15.25
N SER A 203 16.20 9.35 -15.47
CA SER A 203 15.01 9.60 -16.26
C SER A 203 13.79 8.90 -15.66
N VAL A 204 12.61 9.34 -16.03
CA VAL A 204 11.35 8.80 -15.53
C VAL A 204 10.38 8.51 -16.65
N SER A 205 9.61 7.45 -16.50
CA SER A 205 8.50 7.06 -17.36
C SER A 205 7.24 6.93 -16.53
N VAL A 206 6.17 7.62 -16.93
CA VAL A 206 4.87 7.60 -16.23
C VAL A 206 3.92 6.70 -16.98
N LEU A 207 3.41 5.69 -16.29
CA LEU A 207 2.30 4.85 -16.75
C LEU A 207 0.99 5.34 -16.16
N ARG A 208 -0.04 5.48 -17.00
CA ARG A 208 -1.41 5.80 -16.61
C ARG A 208 -2.39 4.99 -17.47
N ASP A 209 -3.31 4.27 -16.83
CA ASP A 209 -4.34 3.45 -17.49
C ASP A 209 -3.75 2.48 -18.54
N GLY A 210 -2.63 1.86 -18.20
CA GLY A 210 -1.93 0.93 -19.07
C GLY A 210 -1.18 1.58 -20.25
N ARG A 211 -1.05 2.90 -20.29
CA ARG A 211 -0.35 3.66 -21.35
C ARG A 211 0.83 4.43 -20.80
N LEU A 212 1.86 4.58 -21.61
CA LEU A 212 2.97 5.47 -21.31
C LEU A 212 2.54 6.90 -21.70
N VAL A 213 2.48 7.82 -20.71
CA VAL A 213 2.01 9.19 -20.90
C VAL A 213 3.15 10.21 -20.87
N LEU A 214 4.27 9.90 -20.21
CA LEU A 214 5.44 10.78 -20.12
C LEU A 214 6.71 9.92 -20.11
N THR A 215 7.77 10.40 -20.76
CA THR A 215 9.14 9.90 -20.61
C THR A 215 10.10 11.07 -20.76
N GLU A 216 10.77 11.43 -19.68
CA GLU A 216 11.64 12.61 -19.61
C GLU A 216 12.83 12.38 -18.66
N GLN A 217 13.84 13.27 -18.78
CA GLN A 217 14.94 13.32 -17.80
C GLN A 217 14.43 13.90 -16.48
N VAL A 218 14.83 13.30 -15.35
CA VAL A 218 14.39 13.77 -14.02
C VAL A 218 14.75 15.23 -13.78
N ASN A 219 15.93 15.67 -14.22
CA ASN A 219 16.41 17.06 -14.05
C ASN A 219 15.59 18.12 -14.81
N SER A 220 14.76 17.72 -15.77
CA SER A 220 13.89 18.63 -16.54
C SER A 220 12.49 18.78 -15.96
N LEU A 221 12.17 18.02 -14.91
CA LEU A 221 10.83 17.92 -14.34
C LEU A 221 10.81 18.44 -12.90
N SER A 222 9.68 19.03 -12.52
CA SER A 222 9.33 19.26 -11.13
C SER A 222 8.50 18.10 -10.57
N MET A 223 8.39 18.05 -9.24
CA MET A 223 7.50 17.09 -8.57
C MET A 223 6.05 17.25 -9.03
N SER A 224 5.61 18.50 -9.23
CA SER A 224 4.27 18.85 -9.70
C SER A 224 3.98 18.28 -11.10
N ASP A 225 4.96 18.35 -12.03
CA ASP A 225 4.80 17.81 -13.38
C ASP A 225 4.58 16.28 -13.37
N LEU A 226 5.27 15.58 -12.48
CA LEU A 226 5.11 14.12 -12.32
C LEU A 226 3.74 13.76 -11.72
N VAL A 227 3.31 14.50 -10.71
CA VAL A 227 1.98 14.30 -10.10
C VAL A 227 0.88 14.54 -11.14
N GLU A 228 0.96 15.63 -11.92
CA GLU A 228 0.00 15.92 -12.99
C GLU A 228 -0.02 14.84 -14.07
N ALA A 229 1.15 14.34 -14.49
CA ALA A 229 1.25 13.23 -15.45
C ALA A 229 0.62 11.93 -14.91
N MET A 230 0.76 11.66 -13.61
CA MET A 230 0.18 10.48 -12.96
C MET A 230 -1.34 10.56 -12.82
N VAL A 231 -1.87 11.74 -12.53
CA VAL A 231 -3.30 11.96 -12.25
C VAL A 231 -4.11 12.26 -13.51
N GLY A 232 -3.62 13.14 -14.40
CA GLY A 232 -4.31 13.56 -15.62
C GLY A 232 -5.31 14.71 -15.43
N GLU A 233 -5.80 15.29 -16.54
CA GLU A 233 -6.64 16.52 -16.55
C GLU A 233 -8.14 16.30 -16.19
N THR A 234 -8.56 15.12 -15.74
CA THR A 234 -9.99 14.78 -15.58
C THR A 234 -10.68 15.40 -14.34
N ALA A 235 -10.20 16.54 -13.86
CA ALA A 235 -10.76 17.23 -12.69
C ALA A 235 -12.10 17.98 -12.94
N THR A 236 -12.66 17.98 -14.15
CA THR A 236 -13.75 18.89 -14.50
C THR A 236 -15.16 18.31 -14.40
N GLU A 237 -15.35 16.99 -14.35
CA GLU A 237 -16.68 16.36 -14.29
C GLU A 237 -17.17 16.03 -12.88
N GLN A 238 -16.28 15.88 -11.92
CA GLN A 238 -16.60 15.53 -10.52
C GLN A 238 -17.14 16.70 -9.67
N ALA A 239 -17.02 17.93 -10.15
CA ALA A 239 -17.49 19.14 -9.44
C ALA A 239 -19.03 19.21 -9.22
N ALA A 240 -19.81 18.40 -9.93
CA ALA A 240 -21.28 18.40 -9.85
C ALA A 240 -21.85 17.52 -8.71
N GLU A 241 -21.17 16.43 -8.35
CA GLU A 241 -21.58 15.54 -7.26
C GLU A 241 -21.25 16.11 -5.87
N THR A 242 -20.23 16.91 -5.78
CA THR A 242 -19.67 17.55 -4.59
C THR A 242 -20.65 18.48 -3.85
N ARG A 243 -21.65 19.02 -4.56
CA ARG A 243 -22.66 19.89 -3.90
C ARG A 243 -23.55 19.14 -2.91
N ARG A 244 -23.73 17.82 -3.05
CA ARG A 244 -24.57 17.01 -2.14
C ARG A 244 -23.85 16.72 -0.81
N HIS A 245 -22.53 16.54 -0.82
CA HIS A 245 -21.75 16.28 0.39
C HIS A 245 -21.60 17.51 1.32
N ARG A 246 -21.58 18.74 0.77
CA ARG A 246 -21.49 19.96 1.58
C ARG A 246 -22.64 20.16 2.57
N GLN A 247 -23.84 19.64 2.31
CA GLN A 247 -24.98 19.80 3.21
C GLN A 247 -24.92 18.83 4.41
N ALA A 248 -24.31 17.67 4.28
CA ALA A 248 -24.12 16.72 5.37
C ALA A 248 -23.00 17.15 6.34
N ALA A 249 -21.90 17.67 5.82
CA ALA A 249 -20.75 18.13 6.61
C ALA A 249 -21.09 19.31 7.55
N GLN A 250 -21.99 20.21 7.14
CA GLN A 250 -22.39 21.36 7.96
C GLN A 250 -23.18 21.01 9.23
N HIS A 251 -23.78 19.80 9.32
CA HIS A 251 -24.48 19.36 10.54
C HIS A 251 -23.54 18.71 11.57
N ALA A 252 -22.38 18.21 11.14
CA ALA A 252 -21.42 17.53 12.01
C ALA A 252 -20.56 18.49 12.86
N GLU A 253 -20.45 19.78 12.48
CA GLU A 253 -19.59 20.74 13.20
C GLU A 253 -20.05 21.11 14.61
N THR A 254 -21.30 20.80 14.98
CA THR A 254 -21.92 21.20 16.26
C THR A 254 -21.91 20.12 17.33
N GLU A 255 -21.64 18.86 17.01
CA GLU A 255 -21.68 17.75 17.96
C GLU A 255 -20.30 17.44 18.55
N ALA A 256 -20.28 17.04 19.83
CA ALA A 256 -19.05 16.63 20.50
C ALA A 256 -18.48 15.35 19.86
N PRO A 257 -17.15 15.26 19.66
CA PRO A 257 -16.54 14.10 19.03
C PRO A 257 -16.72 12.83 19.88
N VAL A 258 -17.04 11.73 19.20
CA VAL A 258 -17.17 10.39 19.79
C VAL A 258 -15.80 9.80 20.12
N LEU A 259 -14.81 10.02 19.24
CA LEU A 259 -13.44 9.61 19.48
C LEU A 259 -12.54 10.84 19.49
N VAL A 260 -11.67 10.92 20.50
CA VAL A 260 -10.66 11.99 20.61
C VAL A 260 -9.31 11.32 20.88
N ALA A 261 -8.36 11.58 20.00
CA ALA A 261 -6.97 11.17 20.13
C ALA A 261 -6.10 12.43 20.21
N ARG A 262 -5.19 12.49 21.19
CA ARG A 262 -4.30 13.63 21.40
C ARG A 262 -2.88 13.18 21.66
N GLU A 263 -1.95 13.84 20.99
CA GLU A 263 -0.51 13.65 21.13
C GLU A 263 -0.10 12.17 21.01
N LEU A 264 -0.70 11.43 20.05
CA LEU A 264 -0.42 10.01 19.88
C LEU A 264 1.03 9.79 19.48
N VAL A 265 1.73 8.97 20.25
CA VAL A 265 3.05 8.45 19.91
C VAL A 265 3.03 6.94 20.01
N ALA A 266 3.39 6.26 18.90
CA ALA A 266 3.59 4.81 18.83
C ALA A 266 4.75 4.55 17.86
N GLU A 267 5.94 4.41 18.42
CA GLU A 267 7.17 4.27 17.65
C GLU A 267 7.16 2.99 16.77
N PRO A 268 7.83 3.02 15.61
CA PRO A 268 8.59 4.15 15.03
C PRO A 268 7.78 5.03 14.08
N LYS A 269 6.47 4.80 13.90
CA LYS A 269 5.70 5.31 12.77
C LYS A 269 4.54 6.25 13.14
N VAL A 270 4.34 6.58 14.42
CA VAL A 270 3.33 7.55 14.86
C VAL A 270 4.00 8.55 15.79
N ARG A 271 4.00 9.82 15.40
CA ARG A 271 4.70 10.89 16.08
C ARG A 271 3.78 12.09 16.28
N ASN A 272 3.29 12.28 17.51
CA ASN A 272 2.48 13.43 17.91
C ASN A 272 1.23 13.66 17.02
N VAL A 273 0.43 12.60 16.82
CA VAL A 273 -0.76 12.66 15.98
C VAL A 273 -1.99 13.05 16.81
N ASP A 274 -2.69 14.08 16.36
CA ASP A 274 -4.00 14.48 16.85
C ASP A 274 -5.08 14.14 15.84
N LEU A 275 -6.16 13.53 16.29
CA LEU A 275 -7.37 13.32 15.49
C LEU A 275 -8.63 13.27 16.37
N ASP A 276 -9.75 13.58 15.81
CA ASP A 276 -11.07 13.40 16.39
C ASP A 276 -12.04 12.84 15.34
N LEU A 277 -13.10 12.25 15.80
CA LEU A 277 -14.14 11.67 14.97
C LEU A 277 -15.51 11.98 15.58
N ARG A 278 -16.39 12.55 14.78
CA ARG A 278 -17.74 12.96 15.21
C ARG A 278 -18.78 11.88 14.89
N PRO A 279 -19.96 11.93 15.54
CA PRO A 279 -21.06 11.01 15.23
C PRO A 279 -21.47 11.07 13.76
N GLY A 280 -21.57 9.92 13.09
CA GLY A 280 -21.95 9.82 11.68
C GLY A 280 -20.90 10.33 10.69
N GLU A 281 -19.70 10.71 11.14
CA GLU A 281 -18.60 11.15 10.30
C GLU A 281 -17.76 9.97 9.80
N CYS A 282 -17.31 10.04 8.55
CA CYS A 282 -16.25 9.19 8.00
C CYS A 282 -14.97 9.99 7.82
N VAL A 283 -13.95 9.69 8.62
CA VAL A 283 -12.62 10.29 8.49
C VAL A 283 -11.68 9.32 7.81
N GLY A 284 -11.12 9.75 6.67
CA GLY A 284 -10.05 9.06 5.99
C GLY A 284 -8.70 9.38 6.66
N VAL A 285 -7.86 8.38 6.90
CA VAL A 285 -6.46 8.57 7.27
C VAL A 285 -5.62 7.87 6.22
N THR A 286 -4.80 8.62 5.52
CA THR A 286 -4.04 8.12 4.37
C THR A 286 -2.60 8.60 4.38
N GLY A 287 -1.79 8.01 3.51
CA GLY A 287 -0.39 8.32 3.30
C GLY A 287 0.27 7.23 2.50
N LEU A 288 1.53 7.43 2.11
CA LEU A 288 2.32 6.38 1.47
C LEU A 288 2.56 5.22 2.43
N ASP A 289 2.91 4.04 1.88
CA ASP A 289 3.26 2.89 2.69
C ASP A 289 4.36 3.24 3.71
N GLY A 290 4.07 2.95 4.98
CA GLY A 290 4.95 3.32 6.08
C GLY A 290 4.82 4.76 6.59
N ALA A 291 3.89 5.55 6.09
CA ALA A 291 3.63 6.92 6.58
C ALA A 291 3.05 6.97 8.02
N GLY A 292 2.53 5.86 8.54
CA GLY A 292 2.00 5.77 9.90
C GLY A 292 0.48 5.68 10.01
N HIS A 293 -0.27 5.87 8.93
CA HIS A 293 -1.74 5.86 8.92
C HIS A 293 -2.32 4.51 9.38
N MET A 294 -1.74 3.37 8.95
CA MET A 294 -2.14 2.05 9.43
C MET A 294 -1.85 1.86 10.92
N GLN A 295 -0.68 2.34 11.40
CA GLN A 295 -0.29 2.24 12.81
C GLN A 295 -1.20 3.07 13.72
N VAL A 296 -1.73 4.20 13.26
CA VAL A 296 -2.78 4.96 13.96
C VAL A 296 -4.02 4.07 14.12
N ALA A 297 -4.48 3.42 13.05
CA ALA A 297 -5.62 2.50 13.13
C ALA A 297 -5.35 1.31 14.07
N GLU A 298 -4.13 0.71 14.04
CA GLU A 298 -3.71 -0.35 14.97
C GLU A 298 -3.77 0.09 16.45
N VAL A 299 -3.36 1.33 16.75
CA VAL A 299 -3.45 1.90 18.11
C VAL A 299 -4.92 2.00 18.54
N LEU A 300 -5.78 2.55 17.70
CA LEU A 300 -7.21 2.75 18.00
C LEU A 300 -7.97 1.43 18.18
N THR A 301 -7.53 0.37 17.53
CA THR A 301 -8.14 -0.97 17.61
C THR A 301 -7.54 -1.85 18.69
N GLY A 302 -6.48 -1.38 19.37
CA GLY A 302 -5.79 -2.12 20.42
C GLY A 302 -4.81 -3.18 19.92
N GLN A 303 -4.54 -3.24 18.61
CA GLN A 303 -3.52 -4.12 18.03
C GLN A 303 -2.10 -3.63 18.38
N ARG A 304 -1.94 -2.32 18.55
CA ARG A 304 -0.69 -1.68 18.95
C ARG A 304 -0.87 -0.92 20.26
N LYS A 305 0.14 -1.02 21.12
CA LYS A 305 0.19 -0.24 22.36
C LYS A 305 0.63 1.19 22.05
N LEU A 306 0.00 2.16 22.70
CA LEU A 306 0.41 3.56 22.70
C LEU A 306 1.59 3.77 23.65
N ASP A 307 2.64 4.47 23.20
CA ASP A 307 3.79 4.81 24.03
C ASP A 307 3.51 6.05 24.87
N SER A 308 2.93 7.09 24.26
CA SER A 308 2.44 8.28 24.96
C SER A 308 1.23 8.89 24.26
N GLY A 309 0.55 9.83 24.90
CA GLY A 309 -0.69 10.44 24.44
C GLY A 309 -1.94 9.81 25.05
N THR A 310 -3.10 10.18 24.53
CA THR A 310 -4.40 9.69 25.03
C THR A 310 -5.39 9.45 23.91
N VAL A 311 -6.18 8.37 24.05
CA VAL A 311 -7.37 8.12 23.22
C VAL A 311 -8.57 7.97 24.13
N THR A 312 -9.67 8.60 23.76
CA THR A 312 -10.96 8.46 24.45
C THR A 312 -12.07 8.14 23.45
N VAL A 313 -13.00 7.31 23.86
CA VAL A 313 -14.28 7.04 23.16
C VAL A 313 -15.42 7.36 24.11
N ASP A 314 -16.36 8.19 23.68
CA ASP A 314 -17.43 8.74 24.53
C ASP A 314 -16.87 9.31 25.87
N GLY A 315 -15.72 9.99 25.83
CA GLY A 315 -15.04 10.58 27.00
C GLY A 315 -14.37 9.57 27.93
N ARG A 316 -14.39 8.27 27.63
CA ARG A 316 -13.72 7.22 28.42
C ARG A 316 -12.41 6.83 27.76
N ARG A 317 -11.35 6.68 28.56
CA ARG A 317 -10.03 6.31 28.06
C ARG A 317 -10.05 4.93 27.39
N LEU A 318 -9.56 4.85 26.15
CA LEU A 318 -9.43 3.61 25.40
C LEU A 318 -8.20 2.83 25.88
N PRO A 319 -8.33 1.54 26.23
CA PRO A 319 -7.21 0.71 26.70
C PRO A 319 -6.39 0.15 25.51
N THR A 320 -5.56 0.99 24.90
CA THR A 320 -4.70 0.61 23.76
C THR A 320 -3.79 -0.59 24.07
N GLY A 321 -3.50 -1.42 23.06
CA GLY A 321 -2.70 -2.64 23.23
C GLY A 321 -3.49 -3.84 23.76
N ASP A 322 -4.83 -3.76 23.81
CA ASP A 322 -5.71 -4.86 24.18
C ASP A 322 -6.99 -4.81 23.32
N ILE A 323 -7.03 -5.65 22.30
CA ILE A 323 -8.12 -5.72 21.31
C ILE A 323 -9.47 -5.96 21.99
N GLN A 324 -9.55 -6.90 22.95
CA GLN A 324 -10.81 -7.28 23.59
C GLN A 324 -11.39 -6.11 24.40
N ARG A 325 -10.52 -5.37 25.09
CA ARG A 325 -10.94 -4.18 25.85
C ARG A 325 -11.32 -3.01 24.94
N CYS A 326 -10.66 -2.87 23.77
CA CYS A 326 -11.07 -1.88 22.78
C CYS A 326 -12.46 -2.20 22.20
N ILE A 327 -12.73 -3.46 21.86
CA ILE A 327 -14.06 -3.91 21.43
C ILE A 327 -15.11 -3.64 22.52
N ALA A 328 -14.79 -3.98 23.78
CA ALA A 328 -15.70 -3.70 24.90
C ALA A 328 -15.91 -2.20 25.17
N ALA A 329 -14.97 -1.35 24.76
CA ALA A 329 -15.09 0.11 24.82
C ALA A 329 -15.86 0.70 23.63
N GLY A 330 -16.34 -0.13 22.70
CA GLY A 330 -17.16 0.27 21.56
C GLY A 330 -16.38 0.55 20.27
N VAL A 331 -15.19 -0.01 20.10
CA VAL A 331 -14.42 0.06 18.84
C VAL A 331 -14.55 -1.27 18.08
N GLY A 332 -15.20 -1.24 16.92
CA GLY A 332 -15.18 -2.35 15.96
C GLY A 332 -14.12 -2.11 14.89
N PHE A 333 -13.58 -3.16 14.27
CA PHE A 333 -12.60 -2.96 13.22
C PHE A 333 -12.51 -4.09 12.21
N THR A 334 -12.06 -3.77 10.99
CA THR A 334 -11.54 -4.72 10.02
C THR A 334 -10.02 -4.59 9.93
N PRO A 335 -9.28 -5.71 9.97
CA PRO A 335 -7.83 -5.67 9.84
C PRO A 335 -7.40 -5.41 8.39
N GLU A 336 -6.16 -5.00 8.20
CA GLU A 336 -5.56 -4.70 6.91
C GLU A 336 -5.55 -5.92 5.97
N ASP A 337 -5.10 -7.09 6.46
CA ASP A 337 -5.09 -8.33 5.67
C ASP A 337 -6.16 -9.30 6.18
N ARG A 338 -7.18 -9.53 5.31
CA ARG A 338 -8.27 -10.45 5.63
C ARG A 338 -7.83 -11.90 5.74
N HIS A 339 -6.77 -12.32 5.02
CA HIS A 339 -6.29 -13.70 5.02
C HIS A 339 -5.47 -14.06 6.25
N ILE A 340 -4.78 -13.06 6.83
CA ILE A 340 -3.95 -13.25 8.04
C ILE A 340 -4.79 -13.05 9.30
N SER A 341 -5.58 -11.98 9.35
CA SER A 341 -6.27 -11.54 10.57
C SER A 341 -7.77 -11.33 10.40
N GLY A 342 -8.28 -11.40 9.18
CA GLY A 342 -9.68 -11.09 8.87
C GLY A 342 -10.61 -12.25 9.17
N TYR A 343 -10.41 -13.43 8.64
CA TYR A 343 -11.25 -14.60 8.90
C TYR A 343 -10.39 -15.82 9.32
N ILE A 344 -10.99 -16.79 9.95
CA ILE A 344 -10.33 -18.03 10.35
C ILE A 344 -10.62 -19.08 9.27
N PRO A 345 -9.60 -19.57 8.55
CA PRO A 345 -9.76 -20.67 7.59
C PRO A 345 -10.34 -21.92 8.27
N GLY A 346 -11.14 -22.70 7.54
CA GLY A 346 -11.80 -23.89 8.07
C GLY A 346 -13.03 -23.63 8.93
N LEU A 347 -13.27 -22.40 9.42
CA LEU A 347 -14.54 -22.03 10.04
C LEU A 347 -15.56 -21.61 8.97
N SER A 348 -16.83 -21.89 9.26
CA SER A 348 -17.94 -21.49 8.41
C SER A 348 -18.13 -19.98 8.37
N VAL A 349 -18.87 -19.50 7.35
CA VAL A 349 -19.23 -18.09 7.25
C VAL A 349 -20.00 -17.59 8.46
N ALA A 350 -20.94 -18.40 9.01
CA ALA A 350 -21.68 -18.04 10.21
C ALA A 350 -20.78 -17.94 11.45
N GLU A 351 -19.80 -18.84 11.59
CA GLU A 351 -18.82 -18.79 12.69
C GLU A 351 -17.93 -17.58 12.58
N ASN A 352 -17.40 -17.30 11.41
CA ASN A 352 -16.56 -16.12 11.17
C ASN A 352 -17.33 -14.80 11.42
N ALA A 353 -18.55 -14.67 10.89
CA ALA A 353 -19.34 -13.45 11.01
C ALA A 353 -19.80 -13.17 12.46
N THR A 354 -19.95 -14.21 13.29
CA THR A 354 -20.46 -14.08 14.67
C THR A 354 -19.39 -14.27 15.74
N LEU A 355 -18.13 -14.45 15.35
CA LEU A 355 -17.02 -14.76 16.26
C LEU A 355 -16.90 -13.75 17.42
N SER A 356 -17.00 -12.46 17.12
CA SER A 356 -16.85 -11.37 18.11
C SER A 356 -18.02 -11.27 19.11
N ILE A 357 -19.15 -11.92 18.80
CA ILE A 357 -20.39 -11.85 19.60
C ILE A 357 -20.86 -13.23 20.09
N LEU A 358 -20.02 -14.25 20.04
CA LEU A 358 -20.35 -15.61 20.49
C LEU A 358 -20.99 -15.70 21.87
N PRO A 359 -20.62 -14.89 22.89
CA PRO A 359 -21.29 -14.89 24.19
C PRO A 359 -22.80 -14.63 24.12
N GLN A 360 -23.30 -13.90 23.13
CA GLN A 360 -24.74 -13.62 22.96
C GLN A 360 -25.54 -14.88 22.57
N PHE A 361 -24.89 -15.89 22.03
CA PHE A 361 -25.48 -17.16 21.61
C PHE A 361 -25.21 -18.30 22.58
N THR A 362 -24.52 -18.05 23.71
CA THR A 362 -24.22 -19.06 24.72
C THR A 362 -25.21 -18.98 25.88
N ASN A 363 -25.57 -20.15 26.44
CA ASN A 363 -26.33 -20.19 27.68
C ASN A 363 -25.41 -20.02 28.90
N ARG A 364 -26.00 -20.00 30.11
CA ARG A 364 -25.25 -19.87 31.38
C ARG A 364 -24.24 -21.01 31.64
N PHE A 365 -24.33 -22.11 30.90
CA PHE A 365 -23.41 -23.25 30.99
C PHE A 365 -22.34 -23.25 29.88
N GLY A 366 -22.26 -22.18 29.07
CA GLY A 366 -21.31 -22.06 27.98
C GLY A 366 -21.69 -22.86 26.72
N VAL A 367 -22.90 -23.43 26.67
CA VAL A 367 -23.35 -24.18 25.47
C VAL A 367 -23.89 -23.22 24.42
N LEU A 368 -23.34 -23.32 23.20
CA LEU A 368 -23.71 -22.49 22.06
C LEU A 368 -25.05 -22.93 21.45
N ASN A 369 -25.94 -21.98 21.20
CA ASN A 369 -27.18 -22.17 20.46
C ASN A 369 -26.98 -21.90 18.97
N PHE A 370 -26.67 -22.95 18.21
CA PHE A 370 -26.41 -22.87 16.78
C PHE A 370 -27.60 -22.30 15.99
N CYS A 371 -28.84 -22.66 16.34
CA CYS A 371 -30.02 -22.16 15.65
C CYS A 371 -30.18 -20.65 15.80
N LYS A 372 -29.94 -20.11 17.00
CA LYS A 372 -29.99 -18.65 17.25
C LYS A 372 -28.86 -17.95 16.50
N ARG A 373 -27.64 -18.50 16.49
CA ARG A 373 -26.50 -17.98 15.77
C ARG A 373 -26.75 -17.92 14.27
N ASP A 374 -27.21 -19.04 13.69
CA ASP A 374 -27.44 -19.13 12.24
C ASP A 374 -28.62 -18.24 11.80
N ALA A 375 -29.64 -18.05 12.65
CA ALA A 375 -30.72 -17.11 12.38
C ALA A 375 -30.21 -15.64 12.36
N PHE A 376 -29.34 -15.28 13.30
CA PHE A 376 -28.67 -13.98 13.33
C PHE A 376 -27.79 -13.79 12.10
N TYR A 377 -26.96 -14.80 11.75
CA TYR A 377 -26.13 -14.75 10.56
C TYR A 377 -26.95 -14.53 9.28
N ARG A 378 -28.10 -15.21 9.11
CA ARG A 378 -28.93 -15.02 7.90
C ARG A 378 -29.37 -13.58 7.75
N LYS A 379 -29.82 -12.94 8.84
CA LYS A 379 -30.17 -11.52 8.82
C LYS A 379 -28.96 -10.67 8.42
N LEU A 380 -27.82 -10.91 9.04
CA LEU A 380 -26.59 -10.19 8.75
C LEU A 380 -26.14 -10.41 7.29
N ALA A 381 -26.31 -11.64 6.76
CA ALA A 381 -25.96 -11.97 5.39
C ALA A 381 -26.90 -11.27 4.38
N ASP A 382 -28.18 -11.12 4.72
CA ASP A 382 -29.14 -10.36 3.91
C ASP A 382 -28.81 -8.86 3.92
N ASP A 383 -28.54 -8.28 5.09
CA ASP A 383 -28.19 -6.87 5.26
C ASP A 383 -26.88 -6.48 4.52
N TRP A 384 -25.93 -7.42 4.42
CA TRP A 384 -24.63 -7.23 3.77
C TRP A 384 -24.53 -7.85 2.37
N GLU A 385 -25.63 -8.42 1.86
CA GLU A 385 -25.65 -9.13 0.57
C GLU A 385 -24.51 -10.17 0.44
N ILE A 386 -24.25 -10.94 1.52
CA ILE A 386 -23.22 -11.98 1.52
C ILE A 386 -23.73 -13.19 0.75
N LYS A 387 -23.10 -13.49 -0.38
CA LYS A 387 -23.47 -14.65 -1.22
C LYS A 387 -22.75 -15.90 -0.74
N ALA A 388 -23.44 -16.69 0.09
CA ALA A 388 -23.00 -18.00 0.56
C ALA A 388 -24.12 -19.02 0.32
N HIS A 389 -23.75 -20.29 0.01
CA HIS A 389 -24.74 -21.36 -0.23
C HIS A 389 -25.45 -21.79 1.05
N SER A 390 -24.78 -21.71 2.18
CA SER A 390 -25.33 -22.03 3.49
C SER A 390 -24.52 -21.37 4.63
N PRO A 391 -25.11 -21.21 5.83
CA PRO A 391 -24.37 -20.73 7.01
C PRO A 391 -23.15 -21.56 7.38
N SER A 392 -23.12 -22.85 7.00
CA SER A 392 -22.03 -23.80 7.29
C SER A 392 -20.96 -23.87 6.21
N GLN A 393 -21.08 -23.12 5.11
CA GLN A 393 -20.04 -23.06 4.08
C GLN A 393 -18.73 -22.52 4.66
N PRO A 394 -17.56 -23.13 4.39
CA PRO A 394 -16.27 -22.60 4.78
C PRO A 394 -16.05 -21.19 4.16
N ALA A 395 -15.54 -20.24 4.98
CA ALA A 395 -15.35 -18.85 4.51
C ALA A 395 -14.29 -18.76 3.39
N GLU A 396 -13.33 -19.66 3.36
CA GLU A 396 -12.28 -19.73 2.34
C GLU A 396 -12.80 -20.08 0.93
N GLU A 397 -13.97 -20.70 0.82
CA GLU A 397 -14.63 -21.04 -0.47
C GLU A 397 -15.37 -19.85 -1.09
N LEU A 398 -15.52 -18.73 -0.37
CA LEU A 398 -16.15 -17.52 -0.89
C LEU A 398 -15.23 -16.76 -1.84
N SER A 399 -15.82 -16.00 -2.76
CA SER A 399 -15.07 -14.99 -3.52
C SER A 399 -14.49 -13.93 -2.60
N GLY A 400 -13.38 -13.27 -3.02
CA GLY A 400 -12.70 -12.25 -2.23
C GLY A 400 -13.62 -11.14 -1.71
N GLY A 401 -14.54 -10.66 -2.54
CA GLY A 401 -15.55 -9.67 -2.14
C GLY A 401 -16.51 -10.18 -1.06
N ASN A 402 -16.96 -11.43 -1.14
CA ASN A 402 -17.81 -12.01 -0.09
C ASN A 402 -17.04 -12.31 1.19
N GLN A 403 -15.77 -12.72 1.10
CA GLN A 403 -14.89 -12.84 2.28
C GLN A 403 -14.78 -11.51 3.01
N GLN A 404 -14.55 -10.41 2.26
CA GLN A 404 -14.44 -9.07 2.81
C GLN A 404 -15.76 -8.63 3.49
N LYS A 405 -16.90 -8.91 2.87
CA LYS A 405 -18.22 -8.64 3.47
C LYS A 405 -18.45 -9.41 4.78
N VAL A 406 -17.97 -10.65 4.89
CA VAL A 406 -18.04 -11.42 6.15
C VAL A 406 -17.21 -10.75 7.25
N VAL A 407 -16.02 -10.27 6.93
CA VAL A 407 -15.13 -9.59 7.90
C VAL A 407 -15.71 -8.26 8.35
N LEU A 408 -16.26 -7.47 7.42
CA LEU A 408 -16.96 -6.21 7.69
C LEU A 408 -18.21 -6.46 8.58
N ALA A 409 -19.05 -7.41 8.19
CA ALA A 409 -20.25 -7.78 8.93
C ALA A 409 -19.94 -8.22 10.37
N ARG A 410 -18.84 -8.97 10.59
CA ARG A 410 -18.35 -9.32 11.93
C ARG A 410 -18.01 -8.09 12.78
N SER A 411 -17.41 -7.09 12.14
CA SER A 411 -16.99 -5.86 12.84
C SER A 411 -18.18 -5.03 13.29
N VAL A 412 -19.21 -4.95 12.44
CA VAL A 412 -20.47 -4.23 12.75
C VAL A 412 -21.37 -5.02 13.70
N ALA A 413 -21.31 -6.35 13.70
CA ALA A 413 -22.11 -7.19 14.59
C ALA A 413 -21.90 -6.89 16.09
N THR A 414 -20.79 -6.26 16.46
CA THR A 414 -20.53 -5.78 17.84
C THR A 414 -21.27 -4.50 18.20
N GLU A 415 -22.02 -3.89 17.26
CA GLU A 415 -22.68 -2.59 17.41
C GLU A 415 -21.73 -1.51 17.96
N PRO A 416 -20.58 -1.27 17.28
CA PRO A 416 -19.55 -0.40 17.80
C PRO A 416 -19.98 1.07 17.76
N ARG A 417 -19.41 1.92 18.63
CA ARG A 417 -19.53 3.39 18.58
C ARG A 417 -18.66 3.99 17.47
N VAL A 418 -17.49 3.39 17.27
CA VAL A 418 -16.52 3.75 16.23
C VAL A 418 -16.14 2.50 15.45
N LEU A 419 -16.24 2.56 14.14
CA LEU A 419 -15.81 1.49 13.23
C LEU A 419 -14.50 1.91 12.55
N VAL A 420 -13.43 1.16 12.76
CA VAL A 420 -12.13 1.36 12.13
C VAL A 420 -11.97 0.37 10.99
N LEU A 421 -11.82 0.86 9.77
CA LEU A 421 -11.66 0.07 8.56
C LEU A 421 -10.24 0.25 8.03
N MET A 422 -9.48 -0.83 7.94
CA MET A 422 -8.11 -0.82 7.39
C MET A 422 -8.12 -1.47 6.00
N ASN A 423 -7.82 -0.71 4.95
CA ASN A 423 -7.84 -1.13 3.55
C ASN A 423 -9.09 -1.97 3.19
N PRO A 424 -10.32 -1.46 3.42
CA PRO A 424 -11.55 -2.26 3.36
C PRO A 424 -11.84 -2.85 1.98
N THR A 425 -11.28 -2.28 0.93
CA THR A 425 -11.50 -2.74 -0.46
C THR A 425 -10.29 -3.44 -1.07
N ALA A 426 -9.25 -3.74 -0.28
CA ALA A 426 -8.05 -4.39 -0.79
C ALA A 426 -8.34 -5.77 -1.41
N GLY A 427 -7.93 -5.95 -2.67
CA GLY A 427 -8.04 -7.22 -3.39
C GLY A 427 -9.49 -7.69 -3.64
N VAL A 428 -10.45 -6.76 -3.78
CA VAL A 428 -11.80 -7.03 -4.24
C VAL A 428 -12.02 -6.45 -5.64
N ASP A 429 -12.99 -6.98 -6.37
CA ASP A 429 -13.38 -6.47 -7.68
C ASP A 429 -14.20 -5.16 -7.58
N VAL A 430 -14.34 -4.45 -8.70
CA VAL A 430 -15.01 -3.14 -8.77
C VAL A 430 -16.45 -3.21 -8.23
N ALA A 431 -17.21 -4.24 -8.59
CA ALA A 431 -18.60 -4.37 -8.15
C ALA A 431 -18.70 -4.61 -6.63
N ALA A 432 -17.74 -5.34 -6.06
CA ALA A 432 -17.66 -5.54 -4.62
C ALA A 432 -17.24 -4.25 -3.89
N LYS A 433 -16.35 -3.41 -4.48
CA LYS A 433 -16.01 -2.08 -3.98
C LYS A 433 -17.25 -1.21 -3.84
N ASP A 434 -18.03 -1.06 -4.91
CA ASP A 434 -19.25 -0.23 -4.92
C ASP A 434 -20.25 -0.67 -3.83
N SER A 435 -20.42 -1.99 -3.66
CA SER A 435 -21.28 -2.53 -2.61
C SER A 435 -20.76 -2.23 -1.20
N ILE A 436 -19.44 -2.27 -0.98
CA ILE A 436 -18.82 -1.91 0.31
C ILE A 436 -19.02 -0.42 0.59
N TYR A 437 -18.80 0.45 -0.39
CA TYR A 437 -19.01 1.91 -0.25
C TYR A 437 -20.45 2.25 0.09
N THR A 438 -21.42 1.65 -0.62
CA THR A 438 -22.84 1.82 -0.32
C THR A 438 -23.15 1.44 1.12
N THR A 439 -22.60 0.33 1.61
CA THR A 439 -22.82 -0.12 2.98
C THR A 439 -22.20 0.83 4.01
N ILE A 440 -21.00 1.36 3.74
CA ILE A 440 -20.36 2.37 4.63
C ILE A 440 -21.21 3.64 4.67
N ASP A 441 -21.75 4.09 3.55
CA ASP A 441 -22.65 5.25 3.49
C ASP A 441 -23.94 5.02 4.28
N ASP A 442 -24.51 3.83 4.23
CA ASP A 442 -25.69 3.47 5.00
C ASP A 442 -25.40 3.45 6.50
N LEU A 443 -24.23 2.96 6.92
CA LEU A 443 -23.76 3.02 8.31
C LEU A 443 -23.60 4.47 8.79
N LYS A 444 -23.00 5.36 7.97
CA LYS A 444 -22.89 6.80 8.27
C LYS A 444 -24.27 7.43 8.48
N ARG A 445 -25.22 7.17 7.58
CA ARG A 445 -26.61 7.68 7.69
C ARG A 445 -27.32 7.16 8.94
N ALA A 446 -26.96 5.97 9.40
CA ALA A 446 -27.46 5.41 10.67
C ALA A 446 -26.79 6.02 11.91
N GLY A 447 -25.86 6.98 11.74
CA GLY A 447 -25.13 7.65 12.81
C GLY A 447 -23.86 6.94 13.27
N GLN A 448 -23.39 5.92 12.54
CA GLN A 448 -22.15 5.21 12.81
C GLN A 448 -20.96 6.08 12.45
N SER A 449 -20.01 6.24 13.38
CA SER A 449 -18.76 6.94 13.12
C SER A 449 -17.74 5.98 12.53
N VAL A 450 -17.09 6.37 11.42
CA VAL A 450 -16.16 5.51 10.66
C VAL A 450 -14.80 6.19 10.56
N LEU A 451 -13.74 5.50 10.93
CA LEU A 451 -12.36 5.86 10.59
C LEU A 451 -11.87 4.88 9.55
N LEU A 452 -11.44 5.40 8.40
CA LEU A 452 -11.00 4.62 7.26
C LEU A 452 -9.51 4.85 7.02
N ALA A 453 -8.66 3.88 7.35
CA ALA A 453 -7.23 3.91 7.08
C ALA A 453 -6.96 3.18 5.76
N THR A 454 -6.45 3.88 4.75
CA THR A 454 -6.26 3.31 3.40
C THR A 454 -5.13 4.01 2.66
N SER A 455 -4.49 3.25 1.74
CA SER A 455 -3.58 3.80 0.72
C SER A 455 -4.24 3.82 -0.67
N ASP A 456 -5.54 3.47 -0.79
CA ASP A 456 -6.31 3.50 -2.05
C ASP A 456 -7.08 4.82 -2.14
N ASP A 457 -6.74 5.65 -3.12
CA ASP A 457 -7.38 6.96 -3.30
C ASP A 457 -8.90 6.84 -3.52
N GLY A 458 -9.37 5.77 -4.16
CA GLY A 458 -10.79 5.52 -4.38
C GLY A 458 -11.57 5.30 -3.08
N ASP A 459 -10.94 4.75 -2.04
CA ASP A 459 -11.58 4.59 -0.73
C ASP A 459 -11.83 5.94 -0.04
N LEU A 460 -11.05 6.97 -0.38
CA LEU A 460 -11.15 8.30 0.25
C LEU A 460 -12.34 9.12 -0.26
N GLU A 461 -12.93 8.75 -1.39
CA GLU A 461 -14.07 9.47 -1.99
C GLU A 461 -15.32 9.45 -1.09
N ILE A 462 -15.46 8.44 -0.24
CA ILE A 462 -16.60 8.31 0.70
C ILE A 462 -16.37 9.05 2.03
N CYS A 463 -15.17 9.61 2.25
CA CYS A 463 -14.82 10.31 3.48
C CYS A 463 -15.33 11.74 3.50
N ASP A 464 -15.75 12.22 4.67
CA ASP A 464 -16.20 13.61 4.89
C ASP A 464 -15.01 14.56 5.07
N ARG A 465 -13.87 14.03 5.57
CA ARG A 465 -12.55 14.68 5.59
C ARG A 465 -11.44 13.64 5.58
N ILE A 466 -10.25 14.08 5.21
CA ILE A 466 -9.07 13.23 5.07
C ILE A 466 -7.92 13.84 5.88
N ILE A 467 -7.26 13.00 6.67
CA ILE A 467 -6.00 13.29 7.36
C ILE A 467 -4.88 12.63 6.58
N VAL A 468 -3.96 13.43 6.06
CA VAL A 468 -2.80 12.94 5.31
C VAL A 468 -1.60 12.85 6.22
N MET A 469 -0.96 11.68 6.25
CA MET A 469 0.23 11.41 7.06
C MET A 469 1.48 11.27 6.17
N PHE A 470 2.59 11.76 6.68
CA PHE A 470 3.91 11.59 6.09
C PHE A 470 4.95 11.42 7.21
N ASP A 471 5.80 10.40 7.12
CA ASP A 471 6.87 10.05 8.11
C ASP A 471 6.41 10.09 9.58
N GLY A 472 5.19 9.62 9.83
CA GLY A 472 4.63 9.50 11.19
C GLY A 472 3.89 10.74 11.71
N GLU A 473 3.82 11.81 10.94
CA GLU A 473 3.18 13.07 11.32
C GLU A 473 2.00 13.40 10.41
N VAL A 474 1.04 14.18 10.91
CA VAL A 474 -0.04 14.74 10.09
C VAL A 474 0.50 15.95 9.34
N VAL A 475 0.45 15.90 8.01
CA VAL A 475 0.97 16.97 7.14
C VAL A 475 -0.13 17.80 6.49
N ALA A 476 -1.33 17.26 6.36
CA ALA A 476 -2.48 17.98 5.84
C ALA A 476 -3.80 17.40 6.38
N GLU A 477 -4.81 18.26 6.47
CA GLU A 477 -6.21 17.89 6.64
C GLU A 477 -6.98 18.47 5.45
N MET A 478 -7.74 17.61 4.74
CA MET A 478 -8.42 17.96 3.51
C MET A 478 -9.91 17.67 3.63
N HIS A 479 -10.73 18.53 3.04
CA HIS A 479 -12.18 18.35 2.97
C HIS A 479 -12.63 18.26 1.52
N PRO A 480 -13.60 17.40 1.18
CA PRO A 480 -14.16 17.35 -0.16
C PRO A 480 -14.78 18.70 -0.59
N PRO A 481 -14.63 19.13 -1.85
CA PRO A 481 -13.91 18.46 -2.91
C PRO A 481 -12.40 18.76 -2.83
N PHE A 482 -11.61 17.73 -2.82
CA PHE A 482 -10.18 17.84 -3.04
C PHE A 482 -9.86 17.32 -4.44
N SER A 483 -8.86 17.89 -5.10
CA SER A 483 -8.38 17.33 -6.36
C SER A 483 -7.45 16.14 -6.08
N GLU A 484 -7.45 15.15 -6.98
CA GLU A 484 -6.50 14.06 -6.91
C GLU A 484 -5.04 14.55 -6.92
N THR A 485 -4.78 15.69 -7.59
CA THR A 485 -3.46 16.32 -7.64
C THR A 485 -3.06 16.89 -6.28
N GLU A 486 -3.99 17.54 -5.56
CA GLU A 486 -3.75 18.05 -4.20
C GLU A 486 -3.47 16.90 -3.22
N LEU A 487 -4.26 15.83 -3.28
CA LEU A 487 -4.06 14.64 -2.46
C LEU A 487 -2.71 13.98 -2.76
N ALA A 488 -2.41 13.75 -4.05
CA ALA A 488 -1.16 13.14 -4.47
C ALA A 488 0.06 14.00 -4.07
N ALA A 489 -0.05 15.32 -4.11
CA ALA A 489 0.99 16.23 -3.62
C ALA A 489 1.14 16.17 -2.09
N ALA A 490 0.04 16.14 -1.35
CA ALA A 490 0.06 16.09 0.11
C ALA A 490 0.71 14.79 0.64
N VAL A 491 0.41 13.63 0.04
CA VAL A 491 1.01 12.35 0.45
C VAL A 491 2.51 12.24 0.16
N GLN A 492 3.05 13.07 -0.76
CA GLN A 492 4.50 13.16 -1.03
C GLN A 492 5.26 13.99 0.02
N GLY A 493 4.57 14.67 0.93
CA GLY A 493 5.16 15.40 2.05
C GLY A 493 5.43 16.88 1.81
N PRO A 494 5.87 17.61 2.85
CA PRO A 494 6.10 19.05 2.79
C PRO A 494 7.19 19.40 1.78
N GLY A 495 6.87 20.29 0.84
CA GLY A 495 7.75 20.74 -0.28
C GLY A 495 7.16 20.50 -1.66
N THR A 496 6.08 19.74 -1.77
CA THR A 496 5.41 19.40 -3.04
C THR A 496 4.30 20.41 -3.39
N VAL A 497 3.75 21.12 -2.41
CA VAL A 497 2.70 22.14 -2.63
C VAL A 497 3.38 23.49 -2.78
N ALA A 498 3.35 24.08 -3.98
CA ALA A 498 3.61 25.50 -4.13
C ALA A 498 2.56 26.27 -3.32
N ALA A 499 2.99 27.09 -2.36
CA ALA A 499 2.09 27.95 -1.61
C ALA A 499 1.20 28.72 -2.61
N PRO A 500 -0.13 28.83 -2.37
CA PRO A 500 -0.98 29.64 -3.22
C PRO A 500 -0.38 31.03 -3.28
N ALA A 501 -0.17 31.55 -4.51
CA ALA A 501 0.38 32.86 -4.71
C ALA A 501 -0.54 33.87 -4.01
N ASP A 502 0.01 34.56 -3.02
CA ASP A 502 -0.69 35.64 -2.30
C ASP A 502 -1.02 36.75 -3.34
N PRO A 503 -2.31 37.04 -3.60
CA PRO A 503 -2.68 38.02 -4.63
C PRO A 503 -2.34 39.46 -4.27
N ALA A 504 -1.55 39.74 -3.24
CA ALA A 504 -1.31 41.06 -2.67
C ALA A 504 0.15 41.55 -2.73
N THR A 505 1.02 41.02 -3.61
CA THR A 505 2.33 41.63 -3.85
C THR A 505 2.34 42.32 -5.22
N PRO A 506 2.30 43.64 -5.30
CA PRO A 506 2.44 44.34 -6.58
C PRO A 506 3.87 44.18 -7.12
N HIS A 507 3.95 43.78 -8.38
CA HIS A 507 5.19 43.60 -9.16
C HIS A 507 6.06 44.89 -9.11
N PRO A 508 7.38 44.79 -8.89
CA PRO A 508 8.27 45.99 -8.79
C PRO A 508 8.52 46.74 -10.10
N ALA A 509 7.74 46.49 -11.14
CA ALA A 509 7.95 47.13 -12.48
C ALA A 509 7.23 48.48 -12.69
N ASP A 510 6.43 48.99 -11.74
CA ASP A 510 5.65 50.22 -11.92
C ASP A 510 6.24 51.46 -11.22
N LYS A 511 7.54 51.50 -11.01
CA LYS A 511 8.23 52.72 -10.53
C LYS A 511 9.28 53.24 -11.51
N GLU A 512 8.85 53.61 -12.69
CA GLU A 512 9.59 54.58 -13.53
C GLU A 512 8.65 54.99 -14.66
N MET A 513 7.89 56.06 -14.45
CA MET A 513 7.48 57.07 -15.42
C MET A 513 6.37 57.95 -14.81
N GLN A 514 6.77 59.02 -14.17
CA GLN A 514 6.04 60.30 -14.19
C GLN A 514 7.04 61.46 -14.10
N PRO A 515 6.73 62.58 -14.73
CA PRO A 515 7.63 63.51 -15.42
C PRO A 515 8.45 64.43 -14.52
#